data_6524602e0999d2679c621aeb918036ef
#
_entry.id   6524602e0999d2679c621aeb918036ef
#
_cell.length_a   1.000
_cell.length_b   1.000
_cell.length_c   1.000
_cell.angle_alpha   90.00
_cell.angle_beta   90.00
_cell.angle_gamma   90.00
#
_symmetry.space_group_name_H-M   'P 1'
#
loop_
_entity.id
_entity.type
_entity.pdbx_description
1 polymer ?
#
loop_
_entity_poly.entity_id
_entity_poly.type
_entity_poly.pdbx_seq_one_letter_code
_entity_poly.pdbx_strand_id
1 'polypeptide(L)'
;MCIRDRSWRTVLAKRPRFREVFAGFDPDAVAALGDAEVEALLSDPGIIRNRREIEAAIANARAVVGMRGERFAPLHPGSPGAGPAWRGDGDRPARGLAGLVWAHQPAATPRPETVAQVPSTSDESRALARALKAHGCRFVGPTTCFALMEAAGVVDTHLLGSWRRGASGIWE
;
A
#
# COMPACT_ATOMS: atom_id res chain seq x y z
N MET A 1 -6.04 0.73 -8.69
CA MET A 1 -6.64 1.64 -9.69
C MET A 1 -6.28 1.14 -11.08
N CYS A 2 -7.25 0.80 -11.90
CA CYS A 2 -6.97 0.29 -13.24
C CYS A 2 -6.67 1.46 -14.19
N ILE A 3 -5.42 1.63 -14.57
CA ILE A 3 -4.91 2.78 -15.32
C ILE A 3 -4.95 2.51 -16.83
N ARG A 4 -5.52 1.39 -17.23
CA ARG A 4 -5.39 0.88 -18.60
C ARG A 4 -5.86 1.86 -19.69
N ASP A 5 -6.77 2.81 -19.35
CA ASP A 5 -7.39 3.71 -20.34
C ASP A 5 -7.36 5.20 -19.95
N ARG A 6 -6.59 5.59 -18.93
CA ARG A 6 -6.55 6.98 -18.44
C ARG A 6 -5.13 7.47 -18.24
N SER A 7 -4.87 8.72 -18.64
CA SER A 7 -3.57 9.33 -18.40
C SER A 7 -3.36 9.57 -16.89
N TRP A 8 -2.14 9.37 -16.42
CA TRP A 8 -1.73 9.73 -15.05
C TRP A 8 -2.05 11.19 -14.71
N ARG A 9 -1.97 12.08 -15.69
CA ARG A 9 -2.33 13.50 -15.53
C ARG A 9 -3.79 13.65 -15.08
N THR A 10 -4.71 12.92 -15.69
CA THR A 10 -6.13 12.95 -15.33
C THR A 10 -6.36 12.43 -13.92
N VAL A 11 -5.69 11.36 -13.53
CA VAL A 11 -5.80 10.77 -12.18
C VAL A 11 -5.27 11.73 -11.13
N LEU A 12 -4.09 12.32 -11.37
CA LEU A 12 -3.47 13.27 -10.44
C LEU A 12 -4.28 14.56 -10.28
N ALA A 13 -4.87 15.07 -11.38
CA ALA A 13 -5.73 16.25 -11.32
C ALA A 13 -6.97 16.05 -10.44
N LYS A 14 -7.45 14.83 -10.31
CA LYS A 14 -8.62 14.50 -9.46
C LYS A 14 -8.26 14.16 -7.99
N ARG A 15 -6.97 14.10 -7.66
CA ARG A 15 -6.49 13.75 -6.31
C ARG A 15 -7.05 14.65 -5.19
N PRO A 16 -7.13 15.98 -5.34
CA PRO A 16 -7.72 16.84 -4.30
C PRO A 16 -9.18 16.45 -4.02
N ARG A 17 -9.98 16.25 -5.07
CA ARG A 17 -11.38 15.85 -4.91
C ARG A 17 -11.54 14.48 -4.29
N PHE A 18 -10.73 13.50 -4.68
CA PHE A 18 -10.69 12.20 -4.01
C PHE A 18 -10.43 12.33 -2.51
N ARG A 19 -9.47 13.18 -2.14
CA ARG A 19 -9.13 13.41 -0.75
C ARG A 19 -10.30 14.01 0.05
N GLU A 20 -11.03 14.92 -0.56
CA GLU A 20 -12.21 15.54 0.04
C GLU A 20 -13.35 14.53 0.24
N VAL A 21 -13.77 13.84 -0.83
CA VAL A 21 -14.92 12.93 -0.79
C VAL A 21 -14.68 11.64 0.00
N PHE A 22 -13.43 11.26 0.20
CA PHE A 22 -13.03 10.14 1.06
C PHE A 22 -12.50 10.62 2.42
N ALA A 23 -12.95 11.78 2.93
CA ALA A 23 -12.64 12.30 4.26
C ALA A 23 -11.13 12.28 4.60
N GLY A 24 -10.29 12.75 3.68
CA GLY A 24 -8.83 12.72 3.85
C GLY A 24 -8.21 11.32 3.80
N PHE A 25 -8.96 10.30 3.43
CA PHE A 25 -8.66 8.88 3.52
C PHE A 25 -8.57 8.36 4.95
N ASP A 26 -9.32 8.96 5.88
CA ASP A 26 -9.49 8.41 7.23
C ASP A 26 -10.20 7.05 7.15
N PRO A 27 -9.60 5.95 7.66
CA PRO A 27 -10.17 4.62 7.48
C PRO A 27 -11.52 4.43 8.16
N ASP A 28 -11.77 5.08 9.31
CA ASP A 28 -13.04 4.95 10.03
C ASP A 28 -14.15 5.67 9.26
N ALA A 29 -13.88 6.88 8.79
CA ALA A 29 -14.82 7.65 8.01
C ALA A 29 -15.16 6.95 6.69
N VAL A 30 -14.14 6.42 5.98
CA VAL A 30 -14.36 5.68 4.71
C VAL A 30 -15.08 4.35 4.94
N ALA A 31 -14.79 3.63 6.02
CA ALA A 31 -15.45 2.37 6.36
C ALA A 31 -16.95 2.55 6.68
N ALA A 32 -17.34 3.73 7.14
CA ALA A 32 -18.73 4.08 7.46
C ALA A 32 -19.59 4.41 6.23
N LEU A 33 -18.97 4.64 5.05
CA LEU A 33 -19.71 4.95 3.82
C LEU A 33 -20.63 3.78 3.44
N GLY A 34 -21.90 4.10 3.11
CA GLY A 34 -22.93 3.17 2.69
C GLY A 34 -23.31 3.35 1.21
N ASP A 35 -24.40 2.70 0.82
CA ASP A 35 -24.85 2.70 -0.56
C ASP A 35 -25.26 4.10 -1.06
N ALA A 36 -25.84 4.93 -0.20
CA ALA A 36 -26.22 6.30 -0.55
C ALA A 36 -25.00 7.16 -0.92
N GLU A 37 -23.93 7.04 -0.16
CA GLU A 37 -22.66 7.73 -0.43
C GLU A 37 -21.98 7.19 -1.69
N VAL A 38 -22.06 5.87 -1.95
CA VAL A 38 -21.58 5.27 -3.20
C VAL A 38 -22.29 5.85 -4.42
N GLU A 39 -23.63 5.99 -4.37
CA GLU A 39 -24.41 6.62 -5.47
C GLU A 39 -24.05 8.10 -5.64
N ALA A 40 -23.88 8.83 -4.55
CA ALA A 40 -23.43 10.22 -4.61
C ALA A 40 -22.03 10.35 -5.24
N LEU A 41 -21.08 9.48 -4.88
CA LEU A 41 -19.75 9.42 -5.46
C LEU A 41 -19.76 9.08 -6.95
N LEU A 42 -20.66 8.20 -7.38
CA LEU A 42 -20.84 7.85 -8.80
C LEU A 42 -21.39 9.01 -9.63
N SER A 43 -22.09 9.94 -9.00
CA SER A 43 -22.63 11.13 -9.64
C SER A 43 -21.63 12.29 -9.70
N ASP A 44 -20.51 12.23 -8.93
CA ASP A 44 -19.50 13.30 -8.85
C ASP A 44 -18.56 13.30 -10.06
N PRO A 45 -18.59 14.31 -10.95
CA PRO A 45 -17.66 14.41 -12.07
C PRO A 45 -16.22 14.72 -11.65
N GLY A 46 -16.01 15.17 -10.42
CA GLY A 46 -14.71 15.49 -9.86
C GLY A 46 -13.83 14.27 -9.60
N ILE A 47 -14.41 13.07 -9.52
CA ILE A 47 -13.69 11.81 -9.31
C ILE A 47 -13.78 10.89 -10.51
N ILE A 48 -13.10 9.74 -10.42
CA ILE A 48 -13.25 8.62 -11.35
C ILE A 48 -14.44 7.78 -10.90
N ARG A 49 -15.52 7.82 -11.67
CA ARG A 49 -16.80 7.18 -11.36
C ARG A 49 -16.77 5.68 -11.69
N ASN A 50 -16.01 4.92 -10.93
CA ASN A 50 -15.93 3.46 -11.07
C ASN A 50 -16.45 2.81 -9.78
N ARG A 51 -17.66 2.25 -9.85
CA ARG A 51 -18.30 1.59 -8.70
C ARG A 51 -17.39 0.56 -8.03
N ARG A 52 -16.74 -0.29 -8.79
CA ARG A 52 -15.88 -1.34 -8.26
C ARG A 52 -14.69 -0.78 -7.47
N GLU A 53 -14.12 0.34 -7.93
CA GLU A 53 -13.00 1.01 -7.24
C GLU A 53 -13.47 1.71 -5.97
N ILE A 54 -14.64 2.35 -5.98
CA ILE A 54 -15.26 3.00 -4.82
C ILE A 54 -15.58 1.95 -3.74
N GLU A 55 -16.30 0.89 -4.11
CA GLU A 55 -16.63 -0.20 -3.20
C GLU A 55 -15.39 -0.91 -2.66
N ALA A 56 -14.33 -1.04 -3.47
CA ALA A 56 -13.06 -1.61 -3.03
C ALA A 56 -12.36 -0.70 -2.02
N ALA A 57 -12.41 0.62 -2.19
CA ALA A 57 -11.85 1.57 -1.22
C ALA A 57 -12.55 1.44 0.14
N ILE A 58 -13.88 1.33 0.15
CA ILE A 58 -14.68 1.12 1.37
C ILE A 58 -14.36 -0.24 2.01
N ALA A 59 -14.31 -1.32 1.22
CA ALA A 59 -13.95 -2.64 1.72
C ALA A 59 -12.54 -2.66 2.32
N ASN A 60 -11.59 -1.99 1.67
CA ASN A 60 -10.21 -1.87 2.16
C ASN A 60 -10.14 -1.07 3.47
N ALA A 61 -10.92 0.01 3.60
CA ALA A 61 -11.01 0.76 4.85
C ALA A 61 -11.54 -0.09 6.00
N ARG A 62 -12.61 -0.86 5.75
CA ARG A 62 -13.16 -1.82 6.73
C ARG A 62 -12.14 -2.88 7.14
N ALA A 63 -11.38 -3.42 6.19
CA ALA A 63 -10.30 -4.36 6.47
C ALA A 63 -9.19 -3.73 7.33
N VAL A 64 -8.78 -2.49 7.01
CA VAL A 64 -7.77 -1.75 7.80
C VAL A 64 -8.24 -1.51 9.23
N VAL A 65 -9.49 -1.10 9.42
CA VAL A 65 -10.10 -0.92 10.75
C VAL A 65 -10.12 -2.26 11.51
N GLY A 66 -10.52 -3.33 10.85
CA GLY A 66 -10.59 -4.67 11.46
C GLY A 66 -9.25 -5.18 11.97
N MET A 67 -8.15 -4.92 11.25
CA MET A 67 -6.83 -5.41 11.62
C MET A 67 -6.03 -4.52 12.59
N ARG A 68 -6.58 -3.39 13.08
CA ARG A 68 -5.83 -2.39 13.87
C ARG A 68 -5.06 -2.91 15.06
N GLY A 69 -5.59 -3.88 15.77
CA GLY A 69 -4.95 -4.48 16.95
C GLY A 69 -4.00 -5.63 16.63
N GLU A 70 -4.02 -6.13 15.42
CA GLU A 70 -3.31 -7.34 15.03
C GLU A 70 -1.80 -7.12 14.96
N ARG A 71 -1.07 -8.18 15.31
CA ARG A 71 0.39 -8.27 15.18
C ARG A 71 0.72 -9.36 14.18
N PHE A 72 1.72 -9.11 13.35
CA PHE A 72 2.15 -10.04 12.31
C PHE A 72 3.59 -10.46 12.55
N ALA A 73 3.84 -11.77 12.50
CA ALA A 73 5.19 -12.28 12.55
C ALA A 73 5.93 -11.96 11.24
N PRO A 74 7.21 -11.56 11.31
CA PRO A 74 8.01 -11.33 10.11
C PRO A 74 8.12 -12.60 9.26
N LEU A 75 7.97 -12.43 7.94
CA LEU A 75 8.16 -13.51 6.96
C LEU A 75 9.63 -13.96 6.94
N HIS A 76 10.54 -13.00 7.11
CA HIS A 76 11.97 -13.22 7.23
C HIS A 76 12.47 -12.64 8.57
N PRO A 77 12.67 -13.48 9.61
CA PRO A 77 13.07 -13.00 10.94
C PRO A 77 14.39 -12.19 10.98
N GLY A 78 15.25 -12.38 9.98
CA GLY A 78 16.52 -11.66 9.85
C GLY A 78 16.47 -10.40 8.99
N SER A 79 15.27 -9.98 8.52
CA SER A 79 15.17 -8.76 7.71
C SER A 79 15.44 -7.50 8.56
N PRO A 80 15.98 -6.41 7.97
CA PRO A 80 16.29 -5.17 8.69
C PRO A 80 15.08 -4.59 9.44
N GLY A 81 13.87 -4.67 8.87
CA GLY A 81 12.65 -4.20 9.51
C GLY A 81 12.02 -5.16 10.51
N ALA A 82 12.54 -6.39 10.64
CA ALA A 82 12.17 -7.30 11.72
C ALA A 82 12.82 -6.90 13.05
N GLY A 83 13.83 -6.03 13.01
CA GLY A 83 14.55 -5.52 14.16
C GLY A 83 13.96 -4.22 14.74
N PRO A 84 14.64 -3.65 15.74
CA PRO A 84 14.18 -2.44 16.44
C PRO A 84 14.17 -1.17 15.59
N ALA A 85 14.60 -1.19 14.34
CA ALA A 85 14.68 -0.02 13.47
C ALA A 85 13.32 0.48 12.98
N TRP A 86 12.28 -0.39 12.93
CA TRP A 86 10.91 0.03 12.63
C TRP A 86 10.13 0.18 13.94
N ARG A 87 10.26 1.31 14.55
CA ARG A 87 9.52 1.65 15.74
C ARG A 87 8.49 2.70 15.36
N GLY A 88 7.23 2.29 15.17
CA GLY A 88 6.11 3.16 15.43
C GLY A 88 6.30 3.75 16.83
N ASP A 89 5.50 4.63 17.30
CA ASP A 89 5.61 5.34 18.60
C ASP A 89 6.43 4.62 19.69
N GLY A 90 7.77 4.71 19.63
CA GLY A 90 8.69 4.06 20.56
C GLY A 90 8.86 2.55 20.31
N ASP A 91 9.22 1.80 21.34
CA ASP A 91 9.64 0.39 21.34
C ASP A 91 8.57 -0.66 20.94
N ARG A 92 7.47 -0.26 20.33
CA ARG A 92 6.35 -1.16 20.02
C ARG A 92 6.41 -1.63 18.57
N PRO A 93 6.30 -2.95 18.32
CA PRO A 93 6.20 -3.48 16.96
C PRO A 93 4.96 -2.89 16.25
N ALA A 94 5.10 -2.61 14.96
CA ALA A 94 4.00 -2.12 14.14
C ALA A 94 2.81 -3.07 14.20
N ARG A 95 1.60 -2.51 14.21
CA ARG A 95 0.33 -3.24 14.24
C ARG A 95 -0.52 -2.88 13.05
N GLY A 96 -1.56 -3.66 12.81
CA GLY A 96 -2.51 -3.40 11.75
C GLY A 96 -1.86 -3.44 10.37
N LEU A 97 -2.34 -2.62 9.45
CA LEU A 97 -1.84 -2.58 8.07
C LEU A 97 -0.32 -2.33 8.00
N ALA A 98 0.20 -1.41 8.79
CA ALA A 98 1.63 -1.13 8.82
C ALA A 98 2.42 -2.38 9.27
N GLY A 99 1.98 -3.04 10.35
CA GLY A 99 2.58 -4.29 10.81
C GLY A 99 2.55 -5.39 9.76
N LEU A 100 1.42 -5.54 9.06
CA LEU A 100 1.29 -6.51 7.98
C LEU A 100 2.27 -6.23 6.83
N VAL A 101 2.35 -4.98 6.37
CA VAL A 101 3.24 -4.60 5.26
C VAL A 101 4.71 -4.85 5.62
N TRP A 102 5.13 -4.41 6.81
CA TRP A 102 6.51 -4.59 7.28
C TRP A 102 6.87 -6.04 7.62
N ALA A 103 5.89 -6.85 8.03
CA ALA A 103 6.10 -8.29 8.21
C ALA A 103 6.52 -9.01 6.91
N HIS A 104 6.24 -8.40 5.75
CA HIS A 104 6.61 -8.94 4.44
C HIS A 104 7.89 -8.30 3.87
N GLN A 105 8.72 -7.68 4.70
CA GLN A 105 10.01 -7.17 4.24
C GLN A 105 10.91 -8.35 3.81
N PRO A 106 11.57 -8.28 2.64
CA PRO A 106 12.51 -9.29 2.22
C PRO A 106 13.78 -9.30 3.09
N ALA A 107 14.51 -10.41 3.10
CA ALA A 107 15.80 -10.50 3.78
C ALA A 107 16.88 -9.64 3.10
N ALA A 108 16.74 -9.41 1.79
CA ALA A 108 17.63 -8.56 0.99
C ALA A 108 16.82 -7.77 -0.04
N THR A 109 17.25 -6.56 -0.33
CA THR A 109 16.62 -5.72 -1.35
C THR A 109 17.26 -5.94 -2.73
N PRO A 110 16.52 -5.79 -3.84
CA PRO A 110 17.10 -5.83 -5.19
C PRO A 110 18.24 -4.82 -5.37
N ARG A 111 19.19 -5.16 -6.22
CA ARG A 111 20.34 -4.32 -6.54
C ARG A 111 20.46 -4.09 -8.07
N PRO A 112 19.47 -3.41 -8.69
CA PRO A 112 19.46 -3.22 -10.14
C PRO A 112 20.53 -2.21 -10.57
N GLU A 113 21.24 -2.52 -11.63
CA GLU A 113 22.17 -1.61 -12.31
C GLU A 113 21.48 -0.84 -13.44
N THR A 114 20.43 -1.43 -14.02
CA THR A 114 19.65 -0.84 -15.11
C THR A 114 18.15 -0.89 -14.80
N VAL A 115 17.38 -0.02 -15.45
CA VAL A 115 15.90 0.02 -15.31
C VAL A 115 15.26 -1.32 -15.69
N ALA A 116 15.82 -2.03 -16.66
CA ALA A 116 15.30 -3.32 -17.10
C ALA A 116 15.42 -4.42 -16.04
N GLN A 117 16.31 -4.26 -15.07
CA GLN A 117 16.51 -5.19 -13.96
C GLN A 117 15.61 -4.90 -12.76
N VAL A 118 14.88 -3.77 -12.77
CA VAL A 118 13.97 -3.41 -11.68
C VAL A 118 12.77 -4.37 -11.68
N PRO A 119 12.57 -5.18 -10.64
CA PRO A 119 11.45 -6.10 -10.59
C PRO A 119 10.14 -5.35 -10.38
N SER A 120 9.05 -5.91 -10.86
CA SER A 120 7.69 -5.40 -10.61
C SER A 120 6.90 -6.21 -9.59
N THR A 121 7.47 -7.34 -9.14
CA THR A 121 6.91 -8.24 -8.12
C THR A 121 8.02 -9.01 -7.42
N SER A 122 7.74 -9.52 -6.22
CA SER A 122 8.58 -10.48 -5.51
C SER A 122 7.72 -11.56 -4.85
N ASP A 123 8.34 -12.56 -4.23
CA ASP A 123 7.60 -13.57 -3.47
C ASP A 123 6.92 -12.96 -2.24
N GLU A 124 7.56 -11.98 -1.60
CA GLU A 124 6.99 -11.23 -0.48
C GLU A 124 5.80 -10.39 -0.93
N SER A 125 5.86 -9.74 -2.09
CA SER A 125 4.72 -8.98 -2.62
C SER A 125 3.54 -9.89 -2.99
N ARG A 126 3.82 -11.12 -3.44
CA ARG A 126 2.79 -12.15 -3.66
C ARG A 126 2.18 -12.63 -2.35
N ALA A 127 3.02 -12.83 -1.31
CA ALA A 127 2.58 -13.21 0.03
C ALA A 127 1.74 -12.09 0.66
N LEU A 128 2.19 -10.83 0.60
CA LEU A 128 1.45 -9.67 1.07
C LEU A 128 0.09 -9.53 0.38
N ALA A 129 0.04 -9.73 -0.95
CA ALA A 129 -1.21 -9.68 -1.71
C ALA A 129 -2.20 -10.77 -1.25
N ARG A 130 -1.72 -11.98 -0.93
CA ARG A 130 -2.56 -13.05 -0.37
C ARG A 130 -3.06 -12.68 1.04
N ALA A 131 -2.19 -12.19 1.90
CA ALA A 131 -2.53 -11.78 3.26
C ALA A 131 -3.57 -10.66 3.26
N LEU A 132 -3.38 -9.60 2.47
CA LEU A 132 -4.35 -8.51 2.34
C LEU A 132 -5.72 -9.00 1.84
N LYS A 133 -5.74 -9.92 0.87
CA LYS A 133 -7.00 -10.53 0.39
C LYS A 133 -7.69 -11.37 1.47
N ALA A 134 -6.92 -12.09 2.28
CA ALA A 134 -7.47 -12.86 3.42
C ALA A 134 -8.14 -11.95 4.45
N HIS A 135 -7.66 -10.71 4.63
CA HIS A 135 -8.30 -9.67 5.44
C HIS A 135 -9.44 -8.94 4.74
N GLY A 136 -9.84 -9.35 3.53
CA GLY A 136 -10.96 -8.75 2.80
C GLY A 136 -10.59 -7.59 1.89
N CYS A 137 -9.30 -7.25 1.73
CA CYS A 137 -8.87 -6.21 0.81
C CYS A 137 -9.10 -6.60 -0.65
N ARG A 138 -9.49 -5.61 -1.46
CA ARG A 138 -9.78 -5.76 -2.90
C ARG A 138 -8.82 -4.92 -3.73
N PHE A 139 -8.61 -5.30 -4.99
CA PHE A 139 -7.67 -4.65 -5.92
C PHE A 139 -6.21 -4.63 -5.44
N VAL A 140 -5.84 -5.57 -4.59
CA VAL A 140 -4.49 -5.74 -4.06
C VAL A 140 -3.79 -6.90 -4.77
N GLY A 141 -3.20 -6.62 -5.93
CA GLY A 141 -2.38 -7.58 -6.68
C GLY A 141 -0.91 -7.51 -6.30
N PRO A 142 -0.08 -8.53 -6.67
CA PRO A 142 1.35 -8.54 -6.35
C PRO A 142 2.11 -7.30 -6.82
N THR A 143 1.83 -6.80 -8.02
CA THR A 143 2.46 -5.58 -8.56
C THR A 143 2.08 -4.34 -7.74
N THR A 144 0.81 -4.21 -7.34
CA THR A 144 0.35 -3.10 -6.49
C THR A 144 0.97 -3.18 -5.11
N CYS A 145 1.08 -4.38 -4.54
CA CYS A 145 1.73 -4.60 -3.26
C CYS A 145 3.23 -4.30 -3.34
N PHE A 146 3.89 -4.68 -4.44
CA PHE A 146 5.30 -4.37 -4.63
C PHE A 146 5.54 -2.85 -4.70
N ALA A 147 4.73 -2.13 -5.47
CA ALA A 147 4.79 -0.66 -5.53
C ALA A 147 4.51 0.00 -4.16
N LEU A 148 3.62 -0.57 -3.34
CA LEU A 148 3.41 -0.12 -1.97
C LEU A 148 4.66 -0.35 -1.11
N MET A 149 5.29 -1.53 -1.24
CA MET A 149 6.53 -1.85 -0.50
C MET A 149 7.68 -0.90 -0.88
N GLU A 150 7.81 -0.55 -2.17
CA GLU A 150 8.76 0.46 -2.64
C GLU A 150 8.46 1.84 -2.04
N ALA A 151 7.22 2.29 -2.15
CA ALA A 151 6.79 3.61 -1.64
C ALA A 151 6.95 3.75 -0.13
N ALA A 152 6.82 2.66 0.63
CA ALA A 152 6.98 2.61 2.08
C ALA A 152 8.42 2.36 2.55
N GLY A 153 9.37 2.12 1.63
CA GLY A 153 10.76 1.79 1.97
C GLY A 153 10.97 0.37 2.48
N VAL A 154 9.96 -0.50 2.38
CA VAL A 154 10.05 -1.93 2.74
C VAL A 154 10.99 -2.67 1.80
N VAL A 155 11.12 -2.20 0.58
CA VAL A 155 12.09 -2.66 -0.43
C VAL A 155 12.69 -1.43 -1.12
N ASP A 156 13.96 -1.49 -1.48
CA ASP A 156 14.64 -0.44 -2.24
C ASP A 156 15.03 -0.97 -3.62
N THR A 157 14.40 -0.46 -4.65
CA THR A 157 14.65 -0.81 -6.06
C THR A 157 15.38 0.29 -6.84
N HIS A 158 15.86 1.33 -6.16
CA HIS A 158 16.68 2.34 -6.81
C HIS A 158 17.95 1.72 -7.40
N LEU A 159 18.34 2.20 -8.57
CA LEU A 159 19.58 1.76 -9.23
C LEU A 159 20.79 1.96 -8.35
N LEU A 160 21.80 1.07 -8.44
CA LEU A 160 23.02 1.15 -7.63
C LEU A 160 23.73 2.50 -7.72
N GLY A 161 23.67 3.19 -8.87
CA GLY A 161 24.23 4.52 -9.06
C GLY A 161 23.29 5.67 -8.69
N SER A 162 22.10 5.41 -8.15
CA SER A 162 21.13 6.46 -7.80
C SER A 162 21.44 7.05 -6.44
N TRP A 163 21.44 8.37 -6.34
CA TRP A 163 21.54 9.09 -5.06
C TRP A 163 20.36 8.81 -4.10
N ARG A 164 19.28 8.26 -4.60
CA ARG A 164 18.12 7.86 -3.80
C ARG A 164 18.25 6.50 -3.15
N ARG A 165 19.21 5.68 -3.59
CA ARG A 165 19.43 4.38 -2.97
C ARG A 165 19.82 4.55 -1.51
N GLY A 166 19.21 3.75 -0.63
CA GLY A 166 19.40 3.87 0.81
C GLY A 166 18.69 5.06 1.46
N ALA A 167 17.93 5.88 0.70
CA ALA A 167 17.25 7.07 1.23
C ALA A 167 16.24 6.79 2.36
N SER A 168 15.75 5.54 2.47
CA SER A 168 14.89 5.11 3.59
C SER A 168 15.67 4.95 4.91
N GLY A 169 17.00 4.87 4.89
CA GLY A 169 17.84 4.55 6.04
C GLY A 169 17.74 3.11 6.53
N ILE A 170 17.03 2.24 5.80
CA ILE A 170 16.81 0.82 6.15
C ILE A 170 17.74 -0.09 5.33
N TRP A 171 17.96 0.28 4.08
CA TRP A 171 18.78 -0.46 3.14
C TRP A 171 20.06 0.29 2.84
N GLU A 172 21.20 -0.42 2.90
CA GLU A 172 22.53 0.08 2.51
C GLU A 172 22.83 -0.16 1.03
#